data_def4b5119f0a055d583b44ff4d8f9ffe
#
_entry.id   def4b5119f0a055d583b44ff4d8f9ffe
#
_cell.length_a   1.000
_cell.length_b   1.000
_cell.length_c   1.000
_cell.angle_alpha   90.00
_cell.angle_beta   90.00
_cell.angle_gamma   90.00
#
_symmetry.space_group_name_H-M   'P 1'
#
loop_
_entity.id
_entity.type
_entity.pdbx_description
1 polymer ?
#
loop_
_entity_poly.entity_id
_entity_poly.type
_entity_poly.pdbx_seq_one_letter_code
_entity_poly.pdbx_strand_id
1 'polypeptide(L)'
;MDIKGAIFDMDGTLLDTEPIYDLAAQKVIDEFGNGQKITWDVKQHVVGTSSKIHCKIFVDAYNIRLTPEEFEKKRDEYLIEPFKSCKFMKGAKETPHKCKYEYNLKVGIATSSSKFNFENKTSHIKEWLKENIDKIVTGDDRRIKKGKPAPDIFILAAKELGLEPQNCVIFEDALSGINAAISSGAKCVVAIPDPRQRKDIENIKYDKNRTKLIILNSMDEFDISLIN
;
A
#
# COMPACT_ATOMS: atom_id res chain seq x y z
N MET A 1 -15.42 -21.72 -4.41
CA MET A 1 -14.22 -21.16 -3.74
C MET A 1 -14.69 -20.14 -2.69
N ASP A 2 -14.10 -20.12 -1.51
CA ASP A 2 -14.76 -19.45 -0.39
C ASP A 2 -14.05 -18.12 -0.05
N ILE A 3 -13.91 -17.24 -1.06
CA ILE A 3 -13.46 -15.86 -0.84
C ILE A 3 -14.62 -15.10 -0.19
N LYS A 4 -14.35 -14.49 0.95
CA LYS A 4 -15.32 -13.75 1.77
C LYS A 4 -14.89 -12.31 2.05
N GLY A 5 -13.63 -11.98 1.75
CA GLY A 5 -13.09 -10.65 1.98
C GLY A 5 -12.14 -10.19 0.88
N ALA A 6 -12.09 -8.87 0.69
CA ALA A 6 -11.13 -8.16 -0.12
C ALA A 6 -10.40 -7.15 0.76
N ILE A 7 -9.07 -7.20 0.76
CA ILE A 7 -8.23 -6.28 1.53
C ILE A 7 -7.34 -5.51 0.56
N PHE A 8 -7.36 -4.20 0.66
CA PHE A 8 -6.63 -3.31 -0.23
C PHE A 8 -5.49 -2.62 0.53
N ASP A 9 -4.30 -2.59 -0.05
CA ASP A 9 -3.34 -1.55 0.31
C ASP A 9 -3.86 -0.18 -0.13
N MET A 10 -3.20 0.89 0.33
CA MET A 10 -3.64 2.26 0.07
C MET A 10 -2.76 2.97 -0.95
N ASP A 11 -1.46 3.05 -0.66
CA ASP A 11 -0.53 3.93 -1.37
C ASP A 11 -0.01 3.24 -2.63
N GLY A 12 -0.33 3.76 -3.82
CA GLY A 12 -0.03 3.10 -5.10
C GLY A 12 -1.05 2.04 -5.52
N THR A 13 -1.91 1.62 -4.60
CA THR A 13 -2.99 0.64 -4.86
C THR A 13 -4.36 1.32 -4.98
N LEU A 14 -4.84 2.00 -3.94
CA LEU A 14 -6.10 2.74 -3.99
C LEU A 14 -5.89 4.20 -4.41
N LEU A 15 -4.85 4.85 -3.91
CA LEU A 15 -4.56 6.26 -4.16
C LEU A 15 -3.19 6.44 -4.83
N ASP A 16 -3.13 7.34 -5.81
CA ASP A 16 -1.92 7.75 -6.50
C ASP A 16 -1.11 8.73 -5.62
N THR A 17 -0.48 8.18 -4.59
CA THR A 17 0.29 8.94 -3.59
C THR A 17 1.77 9.04 -3.91
N GLU A 18 2.31 8.18 -4.75
CA GLU A 18 3.75 8.12 -5.08
C GLU A 18 4.31 9.45 -5.59
N PRO A 19 3.67 10.15 -6.56
CA PRO A 19 4.17 11.45 -7.00
C PRO A 19 4.16 12.52 -5.90
N ILE A 20 3.22 12.41 -4.96
CA ILE A 20 3.09 13.34 -3.83
C ILE A 20 4.23 13.13 -2.83
N TYR A 21 4.52 11.86 -2.49
CA TYR A 21 5.66 11.50 -1.65
C TYR A 21 7.00 11.92 -2.28
N ASP A 22 7.18 11.71 -3.59
CA ASP A 22 8.38 12.13 -4.30
C ASP A 22 8.59 13.64 -4.22
N LEU A 23 7.55 14.43 -4.48
CA LEU A 23 7.62 15.89 -4.40
C LEU A 23 7.95 16.38 -2.98
N ALA A 24 7.35 15.78 -1.97
CA ALA A 24 7.62 16.14 -0.58
C ALA A 24 9.04 15.78 -0.15
N ALA A 25 9.50 14.57 -0.51
CA ALA A 25 10.87 14.13 -0.25
C ALA A 25 11.90 15.00 -0.98
N GLN A 26 11.61 15.35 -2.25
CA GLN A 26 12.49 16.22 -3.04
C GLN A 26 12.66 17.59 -2.40
N LYS A 27 11.59 18.18 -1.85
CA LYS A 27 11.69 19.45 -1.11
C LYS A 27 12.64 19.36 0.09
N VAL A 28 12.58 18.26 0.85
CA VAL A 28 13.52 18.06 1.97
C VAL A 28 14.95 17.88 1.47
N ILE A 29 15.16 17.15 0.36
CA ILE A 29 16.50 16.98 -0.25
C ILE A 29 17.04 18.31 -0.75
N ASP A 30 16.21 19.15 -1.36
CA ASP A 30 16.62 20.47 -1.89
C ASP A 30 16.99 21.43 -0.73
N GLU A 31 16.31 21.34 0.42
CA GLU A 31 16.51 22.24 1.56
C GLU A 31 17.62 21.78 2.51
N PHE A 32 17.71 20.50 2.82
CA PHE A 32 18.58 19.95 3.88
C PHE A 32 19.67 19.00 3.37
N GLY A 33 19.65 18.63 2.10
CA GLY A 33 20.58 17.69 1.49
C GLY A 33 21.49 18.35 0.47
N ASN A 34 21.79 17.59 -0.58
CA ASN A 34 22.69 18.00 -1.66
C ASN A 34 21.96 18.55 -2.91
N GLY A 35 20.63 18.66 -2.88
CA GLY A 35 19.79 19.13 -3.99
C GLY A 35 19.75 18.20 -5.22
N GLN A 36 20.27 16.98 -5.12
CA GLN A 36 20.18 16.01 -6.21
C GLN A 36 18.73 15.55 -6.41
N LYS A 37 18.41 15.18 -7.64
CA LYS A 37 17.08 14.63 -7.94
C LYS A 37 16.96 13.19 -7.49
N ILE A 38 15.77 12.83 -7.02
CA ILE A 38 15.44 11.45 -6.66
C ILE A 38 15.60 10.57 -7.90
N THR A 39 16.42 9.53 -7.79
CA THR A 39 16.67 8.56 -8.86
C THR A 39 15.91 7.26 -8.59
N TRP A 40 15.63 6.52 -9.67
CA TRP A 40 15.00 5.21 -9.54
C TRP A 40 15.87 4.22 -8.75
N ASP A 41 17.19 4.31 -8.90
CA ASP A 41 18.14 3.44 -8.16
C ASP A 41 17.98 3.54 -6.64
N VAL A 42 17.63 4.72 -6.13
CA VAL A 42 17.32 4.91 -4.71
C VAL A 42 15.85 4.57 -4.43
N LYS A 43 14.94 5.07 -5.27
CA LYS A 43 13.50 4.94 -5.06
C LYS A 43 13.03 3.48 -5.02
N GLN A 44 13.55 2.60 -5.87
CA GLN A 44 13.18 1.18 -5.87
C GLN A 44 13.36 0.47 -4.51
N HIS A 45 14.27 0.97 -3.65
CA HIS A 45 14.52 0.42 -2.34
C HIS A 45 13.60 0.97 -1.24
N VAL A 46 12.82 2.00 -1.55
CA VAL A 46 11.90 2.62 -0.58
C VAL A 46 10.44 2.29 -0.85
N VAL A 47 10.08 1.99 -2.10
CA VAL A 47 8.69 1.67 -2.48
C VAL A 47 8.15 0.52 -1.64
N GLY A 48 7.00 0.73 -0.98
CA GLY A 48 6.33 -0.25 -0.14
C GLY A 48 7.01 -0.57 1.19
N THR A 49 8.10 0.13 1.56
CA THR A 49 8.74 -0.04 2.87
C THR A 49 8.04 0.80 3.95
N SER A 50 8.35 0.53 5.22
CA SER A 50 7.87 1.38 6.31
C SER A 50 8.51 2.76 6.24
N SER A 51 7.80 3.80 6.74
CA SER A 51 8.29 5.18 6.75
C SER A 51 9.69 5.31 7.34
N LYS A 52 9.99 4.59 8.41
CA LYS A 52 11.31 4.61 9.06
C LYS A 52 12.44 4.12 8.14
N ILE A 53 12.21 3.04 7.39
CA ILE A 53 13.20 2.50 6.43
C ILE A 53 13.37 3.47 5.26
N HIS A 54 12.27 3.95 4.71
CA HIS A 54 12.20 4.94 3.65
C HIS A 54 13.03 6.19 3.99
N CYS A 55 12.75 6.81 5.14
CA CYS A 55 13.46 8.02 5.59
C CYS A 55 14.96 7.78 5.77
N LYS A 56 15.36 6.65 6.35
CA LYS A 56 16.77 6.31 6.52
C LYS A 56 17.48 6.19 5.17
N ILE A 57 16.89 5.50 4.19
CA ILE A 57 17.49 5.35 2.86
C ILE A 57 17.70 6.71 2.19
N PHE A 58 16.71 7.62 2.25
CA PHE A 58 16.84 8.95 1.66
C PHE A 58 17.89 9.80 2.37
N VAL A 59 17.91 9.80 3.71
CA VAL A 59 18.92 10.52 4.50
C VAL A 59 20.32 10.09 4.11
N ASP A 60 20.56 8.78 4.03
CA ASP A 60 21.87 8.23 3.70
C ASP A 60 22.24 8.51 2.22
N ALA A 61 21.32 8.29 1.28
CA ALA A 61 21.60 8.42 -0.16
C ALA A 61 21.84 9.86 -0.61
N TYR A 62 21.17 10.84 0.00
CA TYR A 62 21.23 12.24 -0.43
C TYR A 62 22.01 13.14 0.57
N ASN A 63 22.74 12.55 1.51
CA ASN A 63 23.52 13.27 2.53
C ASN A 63 22.72 14.36 3.23
N ILE A 64 21.49 14.03 3.65
CA ILE A 64 20.57 14.97 4.28
C ILE A 64 21.04 15.25 5.72
N ARG A 65 21.14 16.52 6.08
CA ARG A 65 21.59 16.99 7.39
C ARG A 65 20.47 16.97 8.45
N LEU A 66 19.71 15.89 8.46
CA LEU A 66 18.64 15.60 9.41
C LEU A 66 18.75 14.14 9.83
N THR A 67 18.22 13.81 11.00
CA THR A 67 17.95 12.42 11.34
C THR A 67 16.78 11.86 10.51
N PRO A 68 16.62 10.54 10.37
CA PRO A 68 15.46 9.96 9.69
C PRO A 68 14.12 10.43 10.27
N GLU A 69 14.03 10.63 11.57
CA GLU A 69 12.85 11.11 12.27
C GLU A 69 12.55 12.60 11.96
N GLU A 70 13.58 13.44 11.88
CA GLU A 70 13.43 14.84 11.45
C GLU A 70 13.07 14.94 9.98
N PHE A 71 13.67 14.09 9.11
CA PHE A 71 13.29 14.00 7.71
C PHE A 71 11.81 13.63 7.56
N GLU A 72 11.34 12.61 8.29
CA GLU A 72 9.94 12.19 8.27
C GLU A 72 9.01 13.35 8.64
N LYS A 73 9.32 14.03 9.74
CA LYS A 73 8.53 15.17 10.20
C LYS A 73 8.46 16.29 9.16
N LYS A 74 9.61 16.65 8.55
CA LYS A 74 9.66 17.68 7.50
C LYS A 74 8.91 17.27 6.25
N ARG A 75 9.10 16.04 5.78
CA ARG A 75 8.35 15.49 4.65
C ARG A 75 6.85 15.52 4.91
N ASP A 76 6.41 15.12 6.09
CA ASP A 76 4.98 15.05 6.43
C ASP A 76 4.34 16.45 6.48
N GLU A 77 5.08 17.50 6.87
CA GLU A 77 4.62 18.89 6.74
C GLU A 77 4.30 19.24 5.27
N TYR A 78 5.11 18.76 4.30
CA TYR A 78 4.91 19.01 2.87
C TYR A 78 3.84 18.11 2.23
N LEU A 79 3.39 17.04 2.89
CA LEU A 79 2.35 16.14 2.39
C LEU A 79 0.92 16.64 2.66
N ILE A 80 0.70 17.49 3.69
CA ILE A 80 -0.63 17.85 4.17
C ILE A 80 -1.51 18.43 3.05
N GLU A 81 -1.05 19.44 2.34
CA GLU A 81 -1.85 20.09 1.28
C GLU A 81 -2.00 19.21 0.03
N PRO A 82 -0.93 18.60 -0.53
CA PRO A 82 -1.08 17.75 -1.70
C PRO A 82 -2.00 16.54 -1.47
N PHE A 83 -2.02 15.97 -0.29
CA PHE A 83 -2.89 14.85 0.03
C PHE A 83 -4.39 15.17 -0.08
N LYS A 84 -4.79 16.42 0.14
CA LYS A 84 -6.20 16.84 0.03
C LYS A 84 -6.78 16.69 -1.38
N SER A 85 -5.93 16.52 -2.40
CA SER A 85 -6.32 16.36 -3.80
C SER A 85 -5.81 15.06 -4.43
N CYS A 86 -5.41 14.10 -3.60
CA CYS A 86 -4.91 12.81 -4.06
C CYS A 86 -5.97 12.07 -4.89
N LYS A 87 -5.58 11.53 -6.04
CA LYS A 87 -6.49 10.85 -6.96
C LYS A 87 -6.54 9.35 -6.68
N PHE A 88 -7.64 8.71 -7.04
CA PHE A 88 -7.70 7.27 -7.11
C PHE A 88 -6.80 6.72 -8.22
N MET A 89 -6.20 5.56 -7.98
CA MET A 89 -5.63 4.75 -9.04
C MET A 89 -6.72 4.28 -9.99
N LYS A 90 -6.33 3.91 -11.22
CA LYS A 90 -7.28 3.46 -12.24
C LYS A 90 -8.06 2.22 -11.79
N GLY A 91 -9.38 2.30 -11.75
CA GLY A 91 -10.28 1.24 -11.28
C GLY A 91 -10.41 1.12 -9.75
N ALA A 92 -9.61 1.86 -8.99
CA ALA A 92 -9.58 1.75 -7.52
C ALA A 92 -10.80 2.35 -6.83
N LYS A 93 -11.54 3.23 -7.49
CA LYS A 93 -12.79 3.77 -6.96
C LYS A 93 -13.93 2.75 -7.07
N GLU A 94 -13.96 1.98 -8.15
CA GLU A 94 -15.04 1.07 -8.52
C GLU A 94 -14.84 -0.34 -7.94
N THR A 95 -13.61 -0.84 -7.88
CA THR A 95 -13.34 -2.24 -7.49
C THR A 95 -13.74 -2.56 -6.04
N PRO A 96 -13.45 -1.74 -5.01
CA PRO A 96 -13.96 -1.98 -3.67
C PRO A 96 -15.50 -1.99 -3.61
N HIS A 97 -16.15 -1.12 -4.38
CA HIS A 97 -17.62 -1.09 -4.51
C HIS A 97 -18.15 -2.41 -5.08
N LYS A 98 -17.57 -2.89 -6.19
CA LYS A 98 -17.92 -4.20 -6.78
C LYS A 98 -17.69 -5.34 -5.80
N CYS A 99 -16.54 -5.35 -5.11
CA CYS A 99 -16.25 -6.37 -4.11
C CYS A 99 -17.36 -6.43 -3.04
N LYS A 100 -17.79 -5.27 -2.55
CA LYS A 100 -18.79 -5.19 -1.49
C LYS A 100 -20.20 -5.53 -1.96
N TYR A 101 -20.66 -4.93 -3.04
CA TYR A 101 -22.09 -4.97 -3.43
C TYR A 101 -22.41 -5.97 -4.52
N GLU A 102 -21.47 -6.28 -5.42
CA GLU A 102 -21.70 -7.26 -6.48
C GLU A 102 -21.22 -8.66 -6.08
N TYR A 103 -20.04 -8.73 -5.41
CA TYR A 103 -19.45 -10.01 -5.01
C TYR A 103 -19.75 -10.39 -3.54
N ASN A 104 -20.46 -9.51 -2.81
CA ASN A 104 -20.86 -9.70 -1.41
C ASN A 104 -19.68 -10.05 -0.49
N LEU A 105 -18.54 -9.35 -0.67
CA LEU A 105 -17.34 -9.51 0.14
C LEU A 105 -17.29 -8.44 1.23
N LYS A 106 -16.69 -8.77 2.39
CA LYS A 106 -16.26 -7.77 3.36
C LYS A 106 -15.02 -7.05 2.82
N VAL A 107 -14.96 -5.72 2.97
CA VAL A 107 -13.90 -4.92 2.39
C VAL A 107 -13.09 -4.22 3.46
N GLY A 108 -11.77 -4.37 3.41
CA GLY A 108 -10.85 -3.72 4.34
C GLY A 108 -9.71 -2.99 3.65
N ILE A 109 -9.09 -2.07 4.40
CA ILE A 109 -7.83 -1.41 4.03
C ILE A 109 -6.74 -1.84 5.03
N ALA A 110 -5.54 -2.11 4.50
CA ALA A 110 -4.34 -2.44 5.26
C ALA A 110 -3.15 -1.64 4.74
N THR A 111 -2.88 -0.46 5.31
CA THR A 111 -1.85 0.48 4.86
C THR A 111 -0.68 0.58 5.82
N SER A 112 0.55 0.67 5.29
CA SER A 112 1.75 0.98 6.08
C SER A 112 1.78 2.42 6.62
N SER A 113 0.92 3.29 6.14
CA SER A 113 0.79 4.67 6.62
C SER A 113 0.33 4.73 8.07
N SER A 114 0.82 5.72 8.81
CA SER A 114 0.28 6.07 10.12
C SER A 114 -1.18 6.54 10.01
N LYS A 115 -1.92 6.46 11.11
CA LYS A 115 -3.29 6.99 11.17
C LYS A 115 -3.36 8.47 10.76
N PHE A 116 -2.40 9.27 11.21
CA PHE A 116 -2.32 10.69 10.84
C PHE A 116 -2.23 10.88 9.31
N ASN A 117 -1.30 10.20 8.65
CA ASN A 117 -1.16 10.30 7.20
C ASN A 117 -2.35 9.69 6.44
N PHE A 118 -2.94 8.61 6.97
CA PHE A 118 -4.17 8.05 6.42
C PHE A 118 -5.32 9.07 6.45
N GLU A 119 -5.58 9.71 7.58
CA GLU A 119 -6.64 10.70 7.73
C GLU A 119 -6.45 11.92 6.82
N ASN A 120 -5.20 12.39 6.65
CA ASN A 120 -4.88 13.49 5.76
C ASN A 120 -5.17 13.15 4.29
N LYS A 121 -4.62 12.03 3.79
CA LYS A 121 -4.79 11.63 2.38
C LYS A 121 -6.20 11.22 2.00
N THR A 122 -7.03 10.86 2.98
CA THR A 122 -8.41 10.43 2.75
C THR A 122 -9.45 11.48 3.14
N SER A 123 -9.02 12.67 3.57
CA SER A 123 -9.91 13.72 4.07
C SER A 123 -11.00 14.14 3.08
N HIS A 124 -10.70 14.07 1.78
CA HIS A 124 -11.58 14.45 0.68
C HIS A 124 -12.47 13.28 0.16
N ILE A 125 -12.23 12.05 0.62
CA ILE A 125 -12.97 10.85 0.20
C ILE A 125 -13.68 10.12 1.37
N LYS A 126 -13.95 10.82 2.46
CA LYS A 126 -14.53 10.22 3.68
C LYS A 126 -15.86 9.50 3.43
N GLU A 127 -16.74 10.08 2.63
CA GLU A 127 -18.03 9.46 2.32
C GLU A 127 -17.85 8.18 1.49
N TRP A 128 -16.93 8.20 0.52
CA TRP A 128 -16.59 7.00 -0.23
C TRP A 128 -16.02 5.89 0.66
N LEU A 129 -15.14 6.23 1.62
CA LEU A 129 -14.62 5.27 2.59
C LEU A 129 -15.73 4.67 3.44
N LYS A 130 -16.62 5.50 3.98
CA LYS A 130 -17.74 5.06 4.82
C LYS A 130 -18.67 4.10 4.08
N GLU A 131 -18.90 4.34 2.79
CA GLU A 131 -19.75 3.52 1.97
C GLU A 131 -19.09 2.17 1.62
N ASN A 132 -17.82 2.18 1.22
CA ASN A 132 -17.18 1.05 0.56
C ASN A 132 -16.27 0.21 1.46
N ILE A 133 -15.85 0.71 2.61
CA ILE A 133 -14.85 0.08 3.47
C ILE A 133 -15.45 -0.28 4.82
N ASP A 134 -15.30 -1.54 5.23
CA ASP A 134 -15.83 -2.03 6.51
C ASP A 134 -14.81 -1.89 7.65
N LYS A 135 -13.52 -2.06 7.36
CA LYS A 135 -12.43 -1.98 8.35
C LYS A 135 -11.16 -1.36 7.78
N ILE A 136 -10.44 -0.67 8.64
CA ILE A 136 -9.17 0.00 8.29
C ILE A 136 -8.13 -0.36 9.34
N VAL A 137 -6.95 -0.79 8.88
CA VAL A 137 -5.77 -1.05 9.70
C VAL A 137 -4.63 -0.18 9.19
N THR A 138 -4.06 0.64 10.06
CA THR A 138 -2.93 1.54 9.77
C THR A 138 -1.62 0.99 10.34
N GLY A 139 -0.49 1.41 9.77
CA GLY A 139 0.82 0.85 10.09
C GLY A 139 1.32 1.12 11.51
N ASP A 140 0.74 2.10 12.20
CA ASP A 140 1.02 2.45 13.59
C ASP A 140 0.11 1.74 14.61
N ASP A 141 -0.74 0.79 14.18
CA ASP A 141 -1.53 -0.04 15.08
C ASP A 141 -0.61 -0.88 15.98
N ARG A 142 -0.72 -0.71 17.28
CA ARG A 142 0.16 -1.36 18.29
C ARG A 142 0.12 -2.90 18.26
N ARG A 143 -0.85 -3.49 17.59
CA ARG A 143 -0.97 -4.94 17.42
C ARG A 143 -0.07 -5.47 16.30
N ILE A 144 0.42 -4.60 15.42
CA ILE A 144 1.39 -4.93 14.38
C ILE A 144 2.78 -4.94 15.01
N LYS A 145 3.43 -6.11 15.01
CA LYS A 145 4.79 -6.26 15.55
C LYS A 145 5.86 -5.95 14.51
N LYS A 146 5.58 -6.32 13.26
CA LYS A 146 6.50 -6.11 12.13
C LYS A 146 5.71 -5.60 10.92
N GLY A 147 6.18 -4.51 10.31
CA GLY A 147 5.65 -4.00 9.05
C GLY A 147 5.98 -4.89 7.85
N LYS A 148 5.37 -4.61 6.70
CA LYS A 148 5.68 -5.26 5.42
C LYS A 148 7.20 -5.30 5.18
N PRO A 149 7.79 -6.44 4.77
CA PRO A 149 7.16 -7.61 4.16
C PRO A 149 6.66 -8.68 5.15
N ALA A 150 6.62 -8.42 6.48
CA ALA A 150 5.96 -9.32 7.41
C ALA A 150 4.44 -9.29 7.24
N PRO A 151 3.75 -10.42 7.48
CA PRO A 151 2.32 -10.57 7.17
C PRO A 151 1.37 -9.92 8.18
N ASP A 152 1.88 -9.38 9.27
CA ASP A 152 1.12 -8.96 10.46
C ASP A 152 -0.08 -8.09 10.12
N ILE A 153 0.11 -7.10 9.23
CA ILE A 153 -0.94 -6.15 8.89
C ILE A 153 -2.12 -6.79 8.15
N PHE A 154 -1.84 -7.72 7.23
CA PHE A 154 -2.89 -8.42 6.48
C PHE A 154 -3.60 -9.46 7.33
N ILE A 155 -2.88 -10.15 8.22
CA ILE A 155 -3.48 -11.05 9.23
C ILE A 155 -4.41 -10.25 10.13
N LEU A 156 -3.96 -9.08 10.61
CA LEU A 156 -4.78 -8.23 11.46
C LEU A 156 -6.01 -7.71 10.70
N ALA A 157 -5.87 -7.26 9.45
CA ALA A 157 -6.98 -6.77 8.64
C ALA A 157 -8.03 -7.87 8.38
N ALA A 158 -7.61 -9.09 8.06
CA ALA A 158 -8.52 -10.22 7.93
C ALA A 158 -9.28 -10.49 9.24
N LYS A 159 -8.57 -10.49 10.37
CA LYS A 159 -9.18 -10.66 11.70
C LYS A 159 -10.20 -9.56 12.03
N GLU A 160 -9.92 -8.29 11.71
CA GLU A 160 -10.85 -7.17 11.91
C GLU A 160 -12.14 -7.34 11.07
N LEU A 161 -12.02 -7.98 9.91
CA LEU A 161 -13.17 -8.35 9.08
C LEU A 161 -13.91 -9.61 9.61
N GLY A 162 -13.38 -10.27 10.66
CA GLY A 162 -13.91 -11.54 11.17
C GLY A 162 -13.64 -12.69 10.20
N LEU A 163 -12.49 -12.67 9.52
CA LEU A 163 -12.08 -13.65 8.50
C LEU A 163 -10.66 -14.15 8.80
N GLU A 164 -10.29 -15.25 8.12
CA GLU A 164 -8.92 -15.71 8.03
C GLU A 164 -8.30 -15.27 6.68
N PRO A 165 -6.99 -15.04 6.57
CA PRO A 165 -6.34 -14.62 5.33
C PRO A 165 -6.65 -15.53 4.13
N GLN A 166 -6.76 -16.83 4.37
CA GLN A 166 -7.11 -17.82 3.34
C GLN A 166 -8.52 -17.66 2.75
N ASN A 167 -9.36 -16.81 3.34
CA ASN A 167 -10.67 -16.43 2.81
C ASN A 167 -10.64 -15.03 2.16
N CYS A 168 -9.46 -14.45 1.97
CA CYS A 168 -9.31 -13.10 1.44
C CYS A 168 -8.57 -13.08 0.10
N VAL A 169 -8.95 -12.12 -0.75
CA VAL A 169 -8.12 -11.59 -1.81
C VAL A 169 -7.47 -10.31 -1.33
N ILE A 170 -6.17 -10.13 -1.60
CA ILE A 170 -5.40 -8.94 -1.20
C ILE A 170 -4.92 -8.23 -2.46
N PHE A 171 -5.11 -6.91 -2.52
CA PHE A 171 -4.69 -6.03 -3.61
C PHE A 171 -3.48 -5.22 -3.15
N GLU A 172 -2.41 -5.22 -3.96
CA GLU A 172 -1.13 -4.60 -3.63
C GLU A 172 -0.34 -4.22 -4.88
N ASP A 173 0.50 -3.19 -4.78
CA ASP A 173 1.36 -2.73 -5.87
C ASP A 173 2.86 -2.97 -5.62
N ALA A 174 3.29 -2.98 -4.34
CA ALA A 174 4.70 -3.01 -3.97
C ALA A 174 5.20 -4.42 -3.63
N LEU A 175 6.44 -4.73 -4.03
CA LEU A 175 7.09 -6.02 -3.78
C LEU A 175 7.04 -6.44 -2.30
N SER A 176 7.27 -5.51 -1.37
CA SER A 176 7.23 -5.78 0.08
C SER A 176 5.83 -6.16 0.55
N GLY A 177 4.79 -5.49 0.05
CA GLY A 177 3.42 -5.76 0.40
C GLY A 177 2.89 -7.05 -0.23
N ILE A 178 3.27 -7.32 -1.49
CA ILE A 178 2.94 -8.60 -2.16
C ILE A 178 3.54 -9.77 -1.38
N ASN A 179 4.81 -9.67 -0.95
CA ASN A 179 5.42 -10.70 -0.10
C ASN A 179 4.70 -10.84 1.25
N ALA A 180 4.28 -9.73 1.86
CA ALA A 180 3.49 -9.77 3.10
C ALA A 180 2.14 -10.45 2.90
N ALA A 181 1.44 -10.14 1.78
CA ALA A 181 0.16 -10.74 1.43
C ALA A 181 0.28 -12.26 1.18
N ILE A 182 1.30 -12.69 0.43
CA ILE A 182 1.59 -14.12 0.22
C ILE A 182 1.92 -14.80 1.56
N SER A 183 2.78 -14.20 2.37
CA SER A 183 3.19 -14.74 3.67
C SER A 183 2.05 -14.83 4.68
N SER A 184 1.02 -13.99 4.55
CA SER A 184 -0.19 -14.06 5.39
C SER A 184 -1.01 -15.33 5.13
N GLY A 185 -0.81 -15.97 3.98
CA GLY A 185 -1.60 -17.11 3.54
C GLY A 185 -2.91 -16.71 2.86
N ALA A 186 -2.98 -15.53 2.31
CA ALA A 186 -4.10 -15.09 1.50
C ALA A 186 -4.40 -16.09 0.37
N LYS A 187 -5.68 -16.30 0.08
CA LYS A 187 -6.10 -17.20 -1.02
C LYS A 187 -5.63 -16.70 -2.37
N CYS A 188 -5.73 -15.39 -2.57
CA CYS A 188 -5.30 -14.74 -3.79
C CYS A 188 -4.62 -13.41 -3.47
N VAL A 189 -3.58 -13.09 -4.22
CA VAL A 189 -2.96 -11.77 -4.24
C VAL A 189 -3.08 -11.21 -5.65
N VAL A 190 -3.70 -10.04 -5.77
CA VAL A 190 -3.79 -9.27 -7.01
C VAL A 190 -2.72 -8.18 -6.93
N ALA A 191 -1.67 -8.36 -7.71
CA ALA A 191 -0.56 -7.42 -7.80
C ALA A 191 -0.79 -6.44 -8.94
N ILE A 192 -0.65 -5.14 -8.68
CA ILE A 192 -0.78 -4.06 -9.67
C ILE A 192 0.48 -3.19 -9.59
N PRO A 193 1.65 -3.74 -9.95
CA PRO A 193 2.92 -3.09 -9.72
C PRO A 193 3.23 -1.98 -10.71
N ASP A 194 4.12 -1.06 -10.31
CA ASP A 194 4.83 -0.22 -11.27
C ASP A 194 5.48 -1.13 -12.36
N PRO A 195 5.34 -0.79 -13.64
CA PRO A 195 5.92 -1.60 -14.73
C PRO A 195 7.40 -1.93 -14.57
N ARG A 196 8.17 -1.05 -13.89
CA ARG A 196 9.60 -1.24 -13.62
C ARG A 196 9.89 -2.36 -12.62
N GLN A 197 8.93 -2.67 -11.72
CA GLN A 197 9.05 -3.74 -10.71
C GLN A 197 8.38 -5.06 -11.15
N ARG A 198 7.68 -5.06 -12.28
CA ARG A 198 6.89 -6.23 -12.74
C ARG A 198 7.73 -7.51 -12.81
N LYS A 199 8.95 -7.41 -13.35
CA LYS A 199 9.87 -8.56 -13.45
C LYS A 199 10.22 -9.19 -12.09
N ASP A 200 10.43 -8.36 -11.08
CA ASP A 200 10.78 -8.84 -9.74
C ASP A 200 9.60 -9.58 -9.11
N ILE A 201 8.38 -9.09 -9.36
CA ILE A 201 7.15 -9.72 -8.88
C ILE A 201 6.86 -11.03 -9.60
N GLU A 202 7.06 -11.11 -10.91
CA GLU A 202 6.93 -12.36 -11.69
C GLU A 202 7.89 -13.46 -11.22
N ASN A 203 9.04 -13.07 -10.65
CA ASN A 203 10.07 -13.96 -10.14
C ASN A 203 9.92 -14.36 -8.66
N ILE A 204 8.88 -13.88 -7.96
CA ILE A 204 8.63 -14.24 -6.56
C ILE A 204 8.44 -15.76 -6.45
N LYS A 205 9.20 -16.36 -5.53
CA LYS A 205 9.05 -17.79 -5.18
C LYS A 205 8.05 -17.93 -4.05
N TYR A 206 6.97 -18.67 -4.27
CA TYR A 206 5.93 -18.91 -3.27
C TYR A 206 5.24 -20.27 -3.54
N ASP A 207 4.46 -20.74 -2.56
CA ASP A 207 3.66 -21.95 -2.70
C ASP A 207 2.38 -21.65 -3.51
N LYS A 208 2.39 -22.03 -4.78
CA LYS A 208 1.27 -21.84 -5.72
C LYS A 208 0.02 -22.67 -5.37
N ASN A 209 0.17 -23.71 -4.55
CA ASN A 209 -0.99 -24.48 -4.07
C ASN A 209 -1.74 -23.75 -2.97
N ARG A 210 -1.05 -22.89 -2.24
CA ARG A 210 -1.63 -22.13 -1.13
C ARG A 210 -2.20 -20.78 -1.58
N THR A 211 -1.47 -20.03 -2.38
CA THR A 211 -1.81 -18.68 -2.81
C THR A 211 -1.78 -18.57 -4.33
N LYS A 212 -2.81 -17.96 -4.93
CA LYS A 212 -2.80 -17.57 -6.35
C LYS A 212 -2.27 -16.14 -6.45
N LEU A 213 -1.26 -15.90 -7.28
CA LEU A 213 -0.79 -14.55 -7.61
C LEU A 213 -1.28 -14.19 -9.02
N ILE A 214 -2.00 -13.08 -9.11
CA ILE A 214 -2.51 -12.50 -10.36
C ILE A 214 -1.82 -11.14 -10.52
N ILE A 215 -1.24 -10.88 -11.69
CA ILE A 215 -0.57 -9.61 -11.99
C ILE A 215 -1.37 -8.88 -13.07
N LEU A 216 -1.89 -7.71 -12.72
CA LEU A 216 -2.67 -6.84 -13.59
C LEU A 216 -1.90 -5.55 -13.91
N ASN A 217 -2.33 -4.80 -14.92
CA ASN A 217 -1.78 -3.47 -15.22
C ASN A 217 -2.55 -2.36 -14.50
N SER A 218 -3.82 -2.61 -14.17
CA SER A 218 -4.67 -1.68 -13.44
C SER A 218 -5.83 -2.44 -12.77
N MET A 219 -6.44 -1.83 -11.77
CA MET A 219 -7.45 -2.50 -10.94
C MET A 219 -8.78 -2.73 -11.68
N ASP A 220 -9.07 -1.97 -12.73
CA ASP A 220 -10.25 -2.16 -13.58
C ASP A 220 -10.21 -3.46 -14.42
N GLU A 221 -9.04 -4.10 -14.53
CA GLU A 221 -8.90 -5.43 -15.14
C GLU A 221 -9.38 -6.56 -14.20
N PHE A 222 -9.63 -6.25 -12.94
CA PHE A 222 -10.02 -7.27 -11.97
C PHE A 222 -11.48 -7.70 -12.14
N ASP A 223 -11.67 -9.01 -12.22
CA ASP A 223 -12.96 -9.68 -12.09
C ASP A 223 -12.81 -10.89 -11.15
N ILE A 224 -13.86 -11.19 -10.37
CA ILE A 224 -13.84 -12.30 -9.40
C ILE A 224 -13.59 -13.66 -10.03
N SER A 225 -13.94 -13.83 -11.30
CA SER A 225 -13.69 -15.06 -12.05
C SER A 225 -12.20 -15.37 -12.23
N LEU A 226 -11.33 -14.36 -12.16
CA LEU A 226 -9.89 -14.55 -12.21
C LEU A 226 -9.37 -15.35 -11.01
N ILE A 227 -10.10 -15.40 -9.90
CA ILE A 227 -9.71 -16.14 -8.69
C ILE A 227 -10.05 -17.63 -8.80
N ASN A 228 -11.04 -17.99 -9.62
CA ASN A 228 -11.54 -19.37 -9.78
C ASN A 228 -10.58 -20.28 -10.54
#